data_cca10ada3eed92169322b0763b3bc32d
#
_entry.id   cca10ada3eed92169322b0763b3bc32d
#
_cell.length_a   1.000
_cell.length_b   1.000
_cell.length_c   1.000
_cell.angle_alpha   90.00
_cell.angle_beta   90.00
_cell.angle_gamma   90.00
#
_symmetry.space_group_name_H-M   'P 1'
#
loop_
_entity.id
_entity.type
_entity.pdbx_description
1 polymer ?
#
loop_
_entity_poly.entity_id
_entity_poly.type
_entity_poly.pdbx_seq_one_letter_code
_entity_poly.pdbx_strand_id
1 'polypeptide(L)'
;EIGESGDDGSFWQKSGDEITRTFGLDGKVDYNGKTIDDPGMDITEIAAVLSGYNVRSLIFDACFMASVEAIYDLRQTADYVIASSAEIMGRGMPYDLVLKYLFASGNVRDNLMKYCSEYIRYYKELTPGTKSGTISLIDCSKVEPLATAVAKVEQGDLNEVNTYDVQAFELLDEHQFYDLEHFYDLAAKDRAAYTAMQNAIY
;
A
#
# COMPACT_ATOMS: atom_id res chain seq x y z
N GLU A 1 17.16 -10.08 -14.54
CA GLU A 1 16.28 -11.24 -14.72
C GLU A 1 14.98 -10.84 -14.05
N ILE A 2 13.92 -10.74 -14.84
CA ILE A 2 12.57 -10.66 -14.31
C ILE A 2 12.41 -11.98 -13.59
N GLY A 3 12.31 -11.93 -12.26
CA GLY A 3 11.76 -13.08 -11.56
C GLY A 3 10.45 -13.35 -12.27
N GLU A 4 10.28 -14.56 -12.82
CA GLU A 4 9.00 -14.97 -13.34
C GLU A 4 7.99 -14.52 -12.30
N SER A 5 6.99 -13.75 -12.73
CA SER A 5 5.84 -13.49 -11.90
C SER A 5 5.39 -14.86 -11.47
N GLY A 6 5.83 -15.27 -10.30
CA GLY A 6 5.24 -16.42 -9.67
C GLY A 6 3.75 -16.11 -9.70
N ASP A 7 2.93 -17.09 -9.72
CA ASP A 7 1.46 -17.00 -9.72
C ASP A 7 0.90 -16.19 -8.54
N ASP A 8 1.77 -15.46 -7.82
CA ASP A 8 1.54 -14.69 -6.60
C ASP A 8 1.21 -13.20 -6.83
N GLY A 9 1.28 -12.70 -8.06
CA GLY A 9 0.95 -11.31 -8.37
C GLY A 9 1.86 -10.26 -7.73
N SER A 10 3.08 -10.61 -7.33
CA SER A 10 4.00 -9.67 -6.70
C SER A 10 4.42 -8.55 -7.67
N PHE A 11 4.20 -7.30 -7.25
CA PHE A 11 4.50 -6.07 -8.01
C PHE A 11 5.95 -5.59 -7.87
N TRP A 12 6.85 -6.45 -7.38
CA TRP A 12 8.21 -6.05 -7.08
C TRP A 12 9.17 -6.54 -8.15
N GLN A 13 9.82 -5.61 -8.82
CA GLN A 13 10.88 -5.90 -9.75
C GLN A 13 12.23 -5.60 -9.10
N LYS A 14 13.12 -6.58 -9.08
CA LYS A 14 14.50 -6.38 -8.71
C LYS A 14 15.30 -5.99 -9.94
N SER A 15 15.69 -4.72 -10.04
CA SER A 15 16.60 -4.22 -11.06
C SER A 15 17.99 -4.02 -10.44
N GLY A 16 18.88 -4.97 -10.61
CA GLY A 16 20.18 -4.97 -9.95
C GLY A 16 20.05 -5.08 -8.43
N ASP A 17 20.67 -4.18 -7.68
CA ASP A 17 20.63 -4.14 -6.22
C ASP A 17 19.51 -3.23 -5.65
N GLU A 18 18.68 -2.61 -6.53
CA GLU A 18 17.57 -1.77 -6.13
C GLU A 18 16.23 -2.49 -6.29
N ILE A 19 15.42 -2.48 -5.23
CA ILE A 19 14.01 -2.87 -5.28
C ILE A 19 13.22 -1.66 -5.76
N THR A 20 12.72 -1.71 -7.00
CA THR A 20 11.88 -0.66 -7.55
C THR A 20 10.40 -0.97 -7.30
N ARG A 21 9.65 0.04 -6.88
CA ARG A 21 8.18 -0.04 -6.71
C ARG A 21 7.53 0.32 -8.03
N THR A 22 7.20 -0.67 -8.81
CA THR A 22 6.64 -0.48 -10.13
C THR A 22 5.15 -0.82 -10.13
N PHE A 23 4.33 0.10 -10.61
CA PHE A 23 2.92 -0.12 -10.86
C PHE A 23 2.68 -0.39 -12.34
N GLY A 24 2.08 -1.54 -12.65
CA GLY A 24 1.78 -1.96 -14.00
C GLY A 24 3.05 -2.28 -14.80
N LEU A 25 3.19 -3.53 -15.15
CA LEU A 25 4.20 -3.99 -16.13
C LEU A 25 3.47 -4.22 -17.44
N ASP A 26 3.98 -3.60 -18.49
CA ASP A 26 3.57 -3.92 -19.85
C ASP A 26 4.75 -4.63 -20.51
N GLY A 27 4.55 -5.75 -21.15
CA GLY A 27 5.63 -6.50 -21.80
C GLY A 27 6.44 -5.63 -22.78
N LYS A 28 7.14 -6.24 -23.71
CA LYS A 28 7.90 -5.49 -24.73
C LYS A 28 6.99 -4.56 -25.53
N VAL A 29 7.27 -3.28 -25.49
CA VAL A 29 6.53 -2.25 -26.24
C VAL A 29 7.46 -1.57 -27.24
N ASP A 30 7.07 -1.54 -28.52
CA ASP A 30 7.74 -0.74 -29.53
C ASP A 30 7.16 0.68 -29.55
N TYR A 31 7.96 1.63 -29.09
CA TYR A 31 7.60 3.04 -29.10
C TYR A 31 8.63 3.87 -29.91
N ASN A 32 8.18 4.55 -30.93
CA ASN A 32 9.03 5.36 -31.81
C ASN A 32 10.26 4.61 -32.39
N GLY A 33 10.10 3.32 -32.73
CA GLY A 33 11.17 2.48 -33.26
C GLY A 33 12.23 2.02 -32.24
N LYS A 34 11.93 2.18 -30.98
CA LYS A 34 12.73 1.67 -29.86
C LYS A 34 11.92 0.66 -29.07
N THR A 35 12.45 -0.55 -28.95
CA THR A 35 11.87 -1.55 -28.05
C THR A 35 12.21 -1.18 -26.62
N ILE A 36 11.19 -1.09 -25.79
CA ILE A 36 11.29 -0.93 -24.33
C ILE A 36 10.91 -2.28 -23.75
N ASP A 37 11.82 -2.89 -23.00
CA ASP A 37 11.58 -4.14 -22.30
C ASP A 37 10.95 -3.81 -20.94
N ASP A 38 9.80 -4.41 -20.65
CA ASP A 38 9.06 -4.34 -19.39
C ASP A 38 8.92 -2.92 -18.82
N PRO A 39 8.29 -1.98 -19.56
CA PRO A 39 8.04 -0.65 -19.06
C PRO A 39 7.06 -0.72 -17.89
N GLY A 40 7.52 -0.34 -16.72
CA GLY A 40 6.68 -0.16 -15.54
C GLY A 40 6.59 1.31 -15.19
N MET A 41 5.57 1.68 -14.41
CA MET A 41 5.40 3.02 -13.87
C MET A 41 5.77 3.01 -12.38
N ASP A 42 6.72 3.83 -11.99
CA ASP A 42 7.07 4.01 -10.58
C ASP A 42 6.00 4.82 -9.84
N ILE A 43 5.86 4.59 -8.53
CA ILE A 43 4.89 5.32 -7.68
C ILE A 43 5.15 6.84 -7.73
N THR A 44 6.41 7.24 -7.78
CA THR A 44 6.79 8.67 -7.89
C THR A 44 6.37 9.28 -9.23
N GLU A 45 6.36 8.49 -10.30
CA GLU A 45 5.86 8.93 -11.61
C GLU A 45 4.33 9.09 -11.58
N ILE A 46 3.60 8.15 -10.95
CA ILE A 46 2.16 8.29 -10.71
C ILE A 46 1.89 9.57 -9.92
N ALA A 47 2.62 9.79 -8.84
CA ALA A 47 2.52 10.98 -8.02
C ALA A 47 2.75 12.26 -8.83
N ALA A 48 3.79 12.28 -9.66
CA ALA A 48 4.11 13.42 -10.52
C ALA A 48 3.00 13.70 -11.55
N VAL A 49 2.47 12.68 -12.19
CA VAL A 49 1.37 12.81 -13.17
C VAL A 49 0.10 13.33 -12.50
N LEU A 50 -0.24 12.82 -11.33
CA LEU A 50 -1.48 13.19 -10.62
C LEU A 50 -1.39 14.53 -9.90
N SER A 51 -0.20 15.03 -9.61
CA SER A 51 0.00 16.29 -8.84
C SER A 51 -0.66 17.54 -9.46
N GLY A 52 -0.94 17.50 -10.77
CA GLY A 52 -1.64 18.58 -11.48
C GLY A 52 -3.18 18.51 -11.40
N TYR A 53 -3.74 17.48 -10.74
CA TYR A 53 -5.16 17.21 -10.71
C TYR A 53 -5.71 17.31 -9.28
N ASN A 54 -6.97 17.68 -9.17
CA ASN A 54 -7.67 17.70 -7.87
C ASN A 54 -8.32 16.34 -7.61
N VAL A 55 -7.51 15.34 -7.24
CA VAL A 55 -7.98 13.98 -7.00
C VAL A 55 -8.54 13.88 -5.58
N ARG A 56 -9.78 13.46 -5.45
CA ARG A 56 -10.42 13.26 -4.15
C ARG A 56 -10.06 11.93 -3.52
N SER A 57 -10.00 10.88 -4.33
CA SER A 57 -9.65 9.54 -3.85
C SER A 57 -8.89 8.79 -4.92
N LEU A 58 -7.84 8.09 -4.51
CA LEU A 58 -7.06 7.17 -5.32
C LEU A 58 -7.29 5.76 -4.77
N ILE A 59 -7.61 4.82 -5.64
CA ILE A 59 -7.95 3.47 -5.24
C ILE A 59 -7.05 2.50 -6.00
N PHE A 60 -6.32 1.69 -5.25
CA PHE A 60 -5.46 0.65 -5.81
C PHE A 60 -6.13 -0.71 -5.71
N ASP A 61 -6.41 -1.32 -6.85
CA ASP A 61 -6.76 -2.74 -6.97
C ASP A 61 -5.47 -3.53 -7.23
N ALA A 62 -4.56 -3.43 -6.29
CA ALA A 62 -3.21 -3.99 -6.37
C ALA A 62 -2.69 -4.32 -4.97
N CYS A 63 -1.87 -5.37 -4.87
CA CYS A 63 -1.28 -5.84 -3.62
C CYS A 63 -0.29 -4.80 -3.04
N PHE A 64 -0.15 -4.76 -1.72
CA PHE A 64 0.89 -4.02 -0.97
C PHE A 64 0.94 -2.50 -1.17
N MET A 65 -0.06 -1.91 -1.83
CA MET A 65 -0.08 -0.48 -2.13
C MET A 65 -0.36 0.42 -0.91
N ALA A 66 -0.68 -0.17 0.25
CA ALA A 66 -0.78 0.56 1.51
C ALA A 66 0.54 0.53 2.32
N SER A 67 1.69 0.25 1.69
CA SER A 67 2.97 0.45 2.35
C SER A 67 3.18 1.93 2.67
N VAL A 68 3.77 2.23 3.84
CA VAL A 68 3.94 3.61 4.31
C VAL A 68 4.78 4.45 3.36
N GLU A 69 5.72 3.83 2.66
CA GLU A 69 6.59 4.50 1.69
C GLU A 69 5.81 4.88 0.42
N ALA A 70 5.00 3.96 -0.13
CA ALA A 70 4.16 4.27 -1.28
C ALA A 70 3.14 5.37 -0.94
N ILE A 71 2.53 5.28 0.23
CA ILE A 71 1.58 6.29 0.71
C ILE A 71 2.26 7.64 0.95
N TYR A 72 3.51 7.65 1.44
CA TYR A 72 4.27 8.89 1.62
C TYR A 72 4.51 9.59 0.28
N ASP A 73 4.88 8.86 -0.76
CA ASP A 73 5.07 9.41 -2.10
C ASP A 73 3.75 9.96 -2.69
N LEU A 74 2.63 9.30 -2.41
CA LEU A 74 1.30 9.67 -2.89
C LEU A 74 0.59 10.74 -2.06
N ARG A 75 1.10 11.14 -0.89
CA ARG A 75 0.41 11.97 0.10
C ARG A 75 -0.10 13.33 -0.39
N GLN A 76 0.47 13.83 -1.49
CA GLN A 76 0.06 15.10 -2.09
C GLN A 76 -0.76 14.94 -3.37
N THR A 77 -1.10 13.70 -3.75
CA THR A 77 -1.81 13.42 -5.02
C THR A 77 -3.31 13.34 -4.85
N ALA A 78 -3.81 12.98 -3.67
CA ALA A 78 -5.23 12.81 -3.38
C ALA A 78 -5.56 13.20 -1.95
N ASP A 79 -6.85 13.46 -1.66
CA ASP A 79 -7.30 13.66 -0.27
C ASP A 79 -7.25 12.32 0.50
N TYR A 80 -7.62 11.22 -0.16
CA TYR A 80 -7.68 9.87 0.41
C TYR A 80 -7.09 8.82 -0.52
N VAL A 81 -6.47 7.79 0.06
CA VAL A 81 -6.06 6.59 -0.65
C VAL A 81 -6.78 5.38 -0.07
N ILE A 82 -7.30 4.51 -0.94
CA ILE A 82 -7.76 3.16 -0.58
C ILE A 82 -6.79 2.16 -1.17
N ALA A 83 -6.20 1.34 -0.31
CA ALA A 83 -5.21 0.34 -0.70
C ALA A 83 -5.15 -0.81 0.31
N SER A 84 -4.51 -1.90 -0.07
CA SER A 84 -4.25 -3.06 0.80
C SER A 84 -2.80 -3.09 1.24
N SER A 85 -2.56 -3.39 2.51
CA SER A 85 -1.21 -3.67 3.04
C SER A 85 -0.75 -5.11 2.76
N ALA A 86 -1.66 -5.97 2.35
CA ALA A 86 -1.40 -7.35 1.96
C ALA A 86 -1.82 -7.58 0.51
N GLU A 87 -1.76 -8.83 0.08
CA GLU A 87 -2.23 -9.24 -1.24
C GLU A 87 -3.73 -8.97 -1.41
N ILE A 88 -4.12 -8.56 -2.61
CA ILE A 88 -5.50 -8.55 -3.06
C ILE A 88 -5.75 -9.85 -3.84
N MET A 89 -6.78 -10.57 -3.45
CA MET A 89 -7.17 -11.81 -4.13
C MET A 89 -7.44 -11.55 -5.61
N GLY A 90 -7.13 -12.50 -6.49
CA GLY A 90 -7.27 -12.37 -7.94
C GLY A 90 -8.67 -11.99 -8.47
N ARG A 91 -9.68 -11.97 -7.60
CA ARG A 91 -11.02 -11.41 -7.92
C ARG A 91 -11.03 -9.88 -7.91
N GLY A 92 -10.04 -9.25 -7.28
CA GLY A 92 -9.94 -7.80 -7.19
C GLY A 92 -11.05 -7.13 -6.38
N MET A 93 -11.30 -5.88 -6.67
CA MET A 93 -12.38 -5.09 -6.05
C MET A 93 -13.75 -5.52 -6.60
N PRO A 94 -14.78 -5.71 -5.75
CA PRO A 94 -16.14 -6.01 -6.21
C PRO A 94 -16.82 -4.75 -6.75
N TYR A 95 -16.40 -4.28 -7.92
CA TYR A 95 -16.77 -2.98 -8.50
C TYR A 95 -18.29 -2.78 -8.64
N ASP A 96 -19.02 -3.83 -8.94
CA ASP A 96 -20.49 -3.81 -9.02
C ASP A 96 -21.17 -3.43 -7.69
N LEU A 97 -20.50 -3.72 -6.57
CA LEU A 97 -21.01 -3.42 -5.23
C LEU A 97 -20.48 -2.09 -4.67
N VAL A 98 -19.22 -1.74 -4.99
CA VAL A 98 -18.53 -0.64 -4.30
C VAL A 98 -18.57 0.69 -5.07
N LEU A 99 -18.64 0.69 -6.41
CA LEU A 99 -18.59 1.92 -7.21
C LEU A 99 -19.66 2.94 -6.85
N LYS A 100 -20.86 2.49 -6.44
CA LYS A 100 -21.95 3.36 -6.03
C LYS A 100 -21.55 4.37 -4.93
N TYR A 101 -20.59 4.01 -4.08
CA TYR A 101 -20.13 4.88 -2.99
C TYR A 101 -19.23 6.01 -3.48
N LEU A 102 -18.53 5.84 -4.59
CA LEU A 102 -17.68 6.89 -5.17
C LEU A 102 -18.51 8.02 -5.79
N PHE A 103 -19.72 7.71 -6.23
CA PHE A 103 -20.65 8.67 -6.85
C PHE A 103 -21.77 9.11 -5.91
N ALA A 104 -21.76 8.64 -4.66
CA ALA A 104 -22.76 9.02 -3.68
C ALA A 104 -22.57 10.47 -3.22
N SER A 105 -23.69 11.17 -3.02
CA SER A 105 -23.68 12.49 -2.37
C SER A 105 -23.30 12.40 -0.90
N GLY A 106 -22.87 13.52 -0.31
CA GLY A 106 -22.55 13.63 1.12
C GLY A 106 -21.06 13.68 1.41
N ASN A 107 -20.68 13.23 2.60
CA ASN A 107 -19.30 13.28 3.04
C ASN A 107 -18.44 12.22 2.32
N VAL A 108 -17.34 12.65 1.72
CA VAL A 108 -16.46 11.77 0.93
C VAL A 108 -15.86 10.67 1.81
N ARG A 109 -15.32 11.01 2.98
CA ARG A 109 -14.73 10.03 3.90
C ARG A 109 -15.74 8.96 4.31
N ASP A 110 -16.99 9.34 4.62
CA ASP A 110 -18.03 8.39 5.02
C ASP A 110 -18.40 7.45 3.88
N ASN A 111 -18.42 7.95 2.65
CA ASN A 111 -18.67 7.13 1.47
C ASN A 111 -17.54 6.15 1.20
N LEU A 112 -16.28 6.59 1.35
CA LEU A 112 -15.10 5.73 1.21
C LEU A 112 -15.04 4.68 2.34
N MET A 113 -15.46 5.01 3.55
CA MET A 113 -15.63 4.02 4.64
C MET A 113 -16.66 2.94 4.30
N LYS A 114 -17.77 3.33 3.66
CA LYS A 114 -18.78 2.35 3.18
C LYS A 114 -18.21 1.48 2.05
N TYR A 115 -17.39 2.06 1.16
CA TYR A 115 -16.67 1.31 0.13
C TYR A 115 -15.82 0.21 0.77
N CYS A 116 -14.96 0.56 1.72
CA CYS A 116 -14.10 -0.39 2.42
C CYS A 116 -14.91 -1.44 3.19
N SER A 117 -15.99 -1.02 3.85
CA SER A 117 -16.87 -1.94 4.59
C SER A 117 -17.55 -2.96 3.67
N GLU A 118 -17.97 -2.53 2.48
CA GLU A 118 -18.59 -3.40 1.49
C GLU A 118 -17.57 -4.39 0.90
N TYR A 119 -16.33 -3.95 0.63
CA TYR A 119 -15.22 -4.82 0.23
C TYR A 119 -15.00 -5.94 1.26
N ILE A 120 -14.85 -5.59 2.54
CA ILE A 120 -14.66 -6.58 3.62
C ILE A 120 -15.88 -7.51 3.75
N ARG A 121 -17.11 -6.98 3.60
CA ARG A 121 -18.32 -7.79 3.64
C ARG A 121 -18.31 -8.82 2.51
N TYR A 122 -17.99 -8.40 1.29
CA TYR A 122 -17.91 -9.27 0.12
C TYR A 122 -16.96 -10.44 0.37
N TYR A 123 -15.73 -10.17 0.82
CA TYR A 123 -14.75 -11.22 1.07
C TYR A 123 -15.12 -12.12 2.25
N LYS A 124 -15.81 -11.62 3.27
CA LYS A 124 -16.32 -12.45 4.38
C LYS A 124 -17.41 -13.44 3.95
N GLU A 125 -18.18 -13.10 2.94
CA GLU A 125 -19.27 -13.93 2.44
C GLU A 125 -18.82 -15.02 1.45
N LEU A 126 -17.57 -14.94 0.98
CA LEU A 126 -17.01 -15.95 0.08
C LEU A 126 -16.81 -17.31 0.76
N THR A 127 -16.62 -18.34 -0.07
CA THR A 127 -16.36 -19.71 0.39
C THR A 127 -15.09 -19.76 1.27
N PRO A 128 -15.05 -20.62 2.31
CA PRO A 128 -13.83 -20.88 3.07
C PRO A 128 -12.64 -21.17 2.14
N GLY A 129 -11.47 -20.59 2.44
CA GLY A 129 -10.27 -20.64 1.60
C GLY A 129 -10.13 -19.48 0.61
N THR A 130 -11.18 -18.70 0.39
CA THR A 130 -11.13 -17.45 -0.40
C THR A 130 -11.49 -16.21 0.44
N LYS A 131 -11.68 -16.41 1.74
CA LYS A 131 -11.99 -15.33 2.70
C LYS A 131 -10.71 -14.62 3.14
N SER A 132 -10.11 -13.90 2.23
CA SER A 132 -8.93 -13.11 2.55
C SER A 132 -9.07 -11.72 1.94
N GLY A 133 -8.71 -10.70 2.70
CA GLY A 133 -8.70 -9.34 2.22
C GLY A 133 -8.40 -8.36 3.33
N THR A 134 -7.50 -7.48 3.08
CA THR A 134 -7.26 -6.28 3.86
C THR A 134 -7.58 -5.06 3.03
N ILE A 135 -7.98 -4.00 3.66
CA ILE A 135 -8.22 -2.72 2.99
C ILE A 135 -8.05 -1.59 4.01
N SER A 136 -7.34 -0.57 3.63
CA SER A 136 -7.12 0.63 4.42
C SER A 136 -7.69 1.85 3.71
N LEU A 137 -8.36 2.71 4.47
CA LEU A 137 -8.69 4.07 4.04
C LEU A 137 -7.71 5.02 4.71
N ILE A 138 -6.89 5.66 3.91
CA ILE A 138 -5.79 6.51 4.36
C ILE A 138 -6.15 7.97 4.08
N ASP A 139 -6.13 8.80 5.12
CA ASP A 139 -6.23 10.25 5.02
C ASP A 139 -4.84 10.83 4.73
N CYS A 140 -4.63 11.31 3.51
CA CYS A 140 -3.33 11.81 3.07
C CYS A 140 -2.84 13.00 3.89
N SER A 141 -3.73 13.79 4.49
CA SER A 141 -3.36 14.90 5.37
C SER A 141 -2.66 14.46 6.67
N LYS A 142 -2.77 13.18 7.02
CA LYS A 142 -2.16 12.59 8.22
C LYS A 142 -0.81 11.95 7.99
N VAL A 143 -0.41 11.77 6.75
CA VAL A 143 0.82 11.04 6.40
C VAL A 143 2.08 11.82 6.80
N GLU A 144 2.15 13.13 6.55
CA GLU A 144 3.28 13.96 6.96
C GLU A 144 3.42 14.08 8.49
N PRO A 145 2.33 14.28 9.26
CA PRO A 145 2.37 14.14 10.72
C PRO A 145 2.89 12.79 11.21
N LEU A 146 2.47 11.68 10.57
CA LEU A 146 2.97 10.34 10.89
C LEU A 146 4.47 10.23 10.61
N ALA A 147 4.93 10.64 9.43
CA ALA A 147 6.35 10.62 9.07
C ALA A 147 7.20 11.44 10.07
N THR A 148 6.68 12.59 10.49
CA THR A 148 7.33 13.43 11.53
C THR A 148 7.39 12.72 12.88
N ALA A 149 6.37 11.97 13.25
CA ALA A 149 6.33 11.20 14.50
C ALA A 149 7.31 10.02 14.43
N VAL A 150 7.31 9.27 13.33
CA VAL A 150 8.25 8.16 13.08
C VAL A 150 9.70 8.63 13.17
N ALA A 151 10.04 9.77 12.55
CA ALA A 151 11.40 10.33 12.57
C ALA A 151 11.90 10.69 13.98
N LYS A 152 11.02 10.82 14.96
CA LYS A 152 11.36 11.10 16.37
C LYS A 152 11.56 9.84 17.22
N VAL A 153 11.16 8.68 16.71
CA VAL A 153 11.33 7.43 17.43
C VAL A 153 12.79 7.00 17.34
N GLU A 154 13.52 7.14 18.46
CA GLU A 154 14.88 6.62 18.54
C GLU A 154 14.85 5.10 18.50
N GLN A 155 15.52 4.54 17.51
CA GLN A 155 15.62 3.12 17.31
C GLN A 155 16.77 2.52 18.10
N GLY A 156 16.62 1.27 18.55
CA GLY A 156 17.69 0.43 19.01
C GLY A 156 18.65 0.02 17.89
N ASP A 157 19.53 -0.91 18.18
CA ASP A 157 20.25 -1.60 17.12
C ASP A 157 19.25 -2.45 16.33
N LEU A 158 19.00 -2.05 15.08
CA LEU A 158 18.04 -2.75 14.21
C LEU A 158 18.47 -4.20 13.94
N ASN A 159 19.77 -4.51 14.07
CA ASN A 159 20.25 -5.89 13.97
C ASN A 159 19.81 -6.77 15.13
N GLU A 160 19.37 -6.18 16.26
CA GLU A 160 18.82 -6.91 17.40
C GLU A 160 17.34 -7.23 17.23
N VAL A 161 16.65 -6.58 16.28
CA VAL A 161 15.25 -6.87 15.97
C VAL A 161 15.19 -8.13 15.13
N ASN A 162 14.64 -9.20 15.69
CA ASN A 162 14.35 -10.40 14.92
C ASN A 162 13.10 -10.15 14.05
N THR A 163 13.30 -10.00 12.75
CA THR A 163 12.20 -9.71 11.82
C THR A 163 11.16 -10.82 11.75
N TYR A 164 11.49 -12.05 12.15
CA TYR A 164 10.50 -13.14 12.27
C TYR A 164 9.49 -12.93 13.42
N ASP A 165 9.81 -12.05 14.37
CA ASP A 165 8.89 -11.68 15.46
C ASP A 165 7.96 -10.53 15.06
N VAL A 166 8.22 -9.86 13.92
CA VAL A 166 7.38 -8.78 13.39
C VAL A 166 6.28 -9.36 12.51
N GLN A 167 5.06 -8.84 12.61
CA GLN A 167 4.00 -9.23 11.70
C GLN A 167 4.38 -8.85 10.27
N ALA A 168 4.45 -9.85 9.39
CA ALA A 168 4.58 -9.65 7.95
C ALA A 168 3.21 -9.75 7.25
N PHE A 169 3.10 -9.14 6.07
CA PHE A 169 1.86 -9.10 5.29
C PHE A 169 1.87 -10.04 4.09
N GLU A 170 3.01 -10.64 3.77
CA GLU A 170 3.17 -11.61 2.68
C GLU A 170 3.68 -12.96 3.22
N LEU A 171 3.60 -13.98 2.36
CA LEU A 171 3.99 -15.37 2.68
C LEU A 171 5.33 -15.78 2.00
N LEU A 172 6.17 -14.80 1.66
CA LEU A 172 7.49 -15.07 1.06
C LEU A 172 8.46 -15.61 2.12
N ASP A 173 9.45 -16.40 1.68
CA ASP A 173 10.48 -16.93 2.57
C ASP A 173 11.35 -15.81 3.19
N GLU A 174 11.57 -14.73 2.43
CA GLU A 174 12.21 -13.50 2.89
C GLU A 174 11.17 -12.39 2.89
N HIS A 175 10.68 -12.03 4.06
CA HIS A 175 9.66 -11.00 4.21
C HIS A 175 10.19 -9.62 3.81
N GLN A 176 9.34 -8.85 3.12
CA GLN A 176 9.64 -7.50 2.65
C GLN A 176 8.68 -6.45 3.22
N PHE A 177 7.49 -6.87 3.69
CA PHE A 177 6.44 -6.00 4.18
C PHE A 177 6.09 -6.33 5.62
N TYR A 178 6.38 -5.39 6.50
CA TYR A 178 6.17 -5.53 7.93
C TYR A 178 5.18 -4.50 8.45
N ASP A 179 4.49 -4.87 9.51
CA ASP A 179 3.62 -3.94 10.22
C ASP A 179 4.45 -2.84 10.90
N LEU A 180 4.17 -1.60 10.57
CA LEU A 180 4.90 -0.43 11.08
C LEU A 180 4.83 -0.32 12.60
N GLU A 181 3.64 -0.48 13.16
CA GLU A 181 3.42 -0.35 14.60
C GLU A 181 4.15 -1.46 15.35
N HIS A 182 4.01 -2.70 14.89
CA HIS A 182 4.65 -3.84 15.51
C HIS A 182 6.19 -3.78 15.41
N PHE A 183 6.71 -3.34 14.26
CA PHE A 183 8.15 -3.12 14.12
C PHE A 183 8.69 -2.14 15.17
N TYR A 184 8.05 -0.98 15.31
CA TYR A 184 8.48 0.03 16.29
C TYR A 184 8.16 -0.34 17.73
N ASP A 185 7.19 -1.22 17.99
CA ASP A 185 6.97 -1.77 19.33
C ASP A 185 8.19 -2.56 19.82
N LEU A 186 8.85 -3.27 18.92
CA LEU A 186 10.08 -4.04 19.21
C LEU A 186 11.35 -3.17 19.17
N ALA A 187 11.43 -2.20 18.25
CA ALA A 187 12.64 -1.43 17.95
C ALA A 187 12.81 -0.16 18.79
N ALA A 188 11.71 0.46 19.28
CA ALA A 188 11.77 1.77 19.90
C ALA A 188 12.36 1.73 21.32
N LYS A 189 13.37 2.59 21.56
CA LYS A 189 13.94 2.83 22.91
C LYS A 189 13.09 3.80 23.72
N ASP A 190 12.49 4.78 23.09
CA ASP A 190 11.65 5.80 23.73
C ASP A 190 10.17 5.45 23.57
N ARG A 191 9.58 4.97 24.65
CA ARG A 191 8.15 4.61 24.68
C ARG A 191 7.21 5.80 24.56
N ALA A 192 7.63 7.01 24.91
CA ALA A 192 6.81 8.21 24.75
C ALA A 192 6.75 8.61 23.26
N ALA A 193 7.88 8.59 22.57
CA ALA A 193 7.94 8.83 21.13
C ALA A 193 7.16 7.74 20.35
N TYR A 194 7.28 6.47 20.74
CA TYR A 194 6.49 5.37 20.17
C TYR A 194 4.98 5.60 20.36
N THR A 195 4.55 5.97 21.56
CA THR A 195 3.13 6.28 21.81
C THR A 195 2.64 7.47 20.96
N ALA A 196 3.48 8.49 20.77
CA ALA A 196 3.14 9.61 19.89
C ALA A 196 3.00 9.16 18.42
N MET A 197 3.85 8.24 17.98
CA MET A 197 3.74 7.61 16.65
C MET A 197 2.45 6.79 16.51
N GLN A 198 2.14 5.93 17.50
CA GLN A 198 0.87 5.16 17.50
C GLN A 198 -0.35 6.09 17.36
N ASN A 199 -0.40 7.18 18.12
CA ASN A 199 -1.49 8.16 18.02
C ASN A 199 -1.56 8.88 16.67
N ALA A 200 -0.50 8.87 15.88
CA ALA A 200 -0.48 9.45 14.54
C ALA A 200 -0.95 8.47 13.46
N ILE A 201 -0.97 7.16 13.74
CA ILE A 201 -1.51 6.12 12.85
C ILE A 201 -3.04 6.16 12.83
N TYR A 202 -3.69 6.42 13.98
CA TYR A 202 -5.15 6.39 14.17
C TYR A 202 -5.75 7.80 14.26
#